data_bd5f309560529ab9d8040d5f19cfd07d
#
_entry.id   bd5f309560529ab9d8040d5f19cfd07d
#
_cell.length_a   1.000
_cell.length_b   1.000
_cell.length_c   1.000
_cell.angle_alpha   90.00
_cell.angle_beta   90.00
_cell.angle_gamma   90.00
#
_symmetry.space_group_name_H-M   'P 1'
#
loop_
_entity.id
_entity.type
_entity.pdbx_description
1 polymer ?
#
loop_
_entity_poly.entity_id
_entity_poly.type
_entity_poly.pdbx_seq_one_letter_code
_entity_poly.pdbx_strand_id
1 'polypeptide(L)'
;MKQQKITPFLWFDDQAEQAVKFYTSIFKKSKILKIARYDKAGEKAAGRPEGSVMTVEFEIEGQRFIALNGGPIFKFTEAVSFVVNCKTQAEVDYYWKKLSAGGKEVQCGWLRDKYGLSWQIVPTILGELMSSKDAEKSHRVMQAMLQMVKLDIKTLKRAYHAEASSNKTTKSKRSES
;
A
#
# COMPACT_ATOMS: atom_id res chain seq x y z
N MET A 1 -21.10 -18.71 -4.15
CA MET A 1 -20.07 -17.85 -3.49
C MET A 1 -20.76 -16.72 -2.74
N LYS A 2 -20.32 -16.42 -1.49
CA LYS A 2 -20.93 -15.34 -0.71
C LYS A 2 -20.61 -14.00 -1.38
N GLN A 3 -21.64 -13.23 -1.74
CA GLN A 3 -21.44 -11.93 -2.39
C GLN A 3 -20.85 -10.96 -1.38
N GLN A 4 -19.76 -10.26 -1.73
CA GLN A 4 -19.16 -9.23 -0.91
C GLN A 4 -20.07 -8.00 -0.91
N LYS A 5 -20.43 -7.50 0.27
CA LYS A 5 -21.38 -6.37 0.39
C LYS A 5 -20.76 -5.03 -0.05
N ILE A 6 -19.47 -4.83 0.20
CA ILE A 6 -18.73 -3.63 -0.17
C ILE A 6 -17.58 -4.07 -1.07
N THR A 7 -17.54 -3.56 -2.30
CA THR A 7 -16.52 -3.90 -3.28
C THR A 7 -15.80 -2.61 -3.70
N PRO A 8 -14.47 -2.50 -3.51
CA PRO A 8 -13.70 -1.38 -4.03
C PRO A 8 -13.84 -1.28 -5.55
N PHE A 9 -14.08 -0.06 -6.03
CA PHE A 9 -14.26 0.22 -7.43
C PHE A 9 -13.16 1.19 -7.88
N LEU A 10 -12.28 0.75 -8.78
CA LEU A 10 -11.08 1.46 -9.20
C LEU A 10 -11.29 2.09 -10.56
N TRP A 11 -11.13 3.40 -10.66
CA TRP A 11 -11.29 4.14 -11.90
C TRP A 11 -9.96 4.32 -12.62
N PHE A 12 -9.84 3.79 -13.84
CA PHE A 12 -8.72 3.98 -14.73
C PHE A 12 -9.15 4.77 -15.96
N ASP A 13 -8.20 5.42 -16.63
CA ASP A 13 -8.46 6.01 -17.93
C ASP A 13 -8.82 4.91 -18.95
N ASP A 14 -7.85 4.06 -19.32
CA ASP A 14 -8.01 2.98 -20.30
C ASP A 14 -7.19 1.71 -19.97
N GLN A 15 -6.49 1.71 -18.82
CA GLN A 15 -5.54 0.65 -18.46
C GLN A 15 -6.09 -0.39 -17.48
N ALA A 16 -7.41 -0.47 -17.26
CA ALA A 16 -7.98 -1.37 -16.23
C ALA A 16 -7.54 -2.84 -16.41
N GLU A 17 -7.57 -3.37 -17.63
CA GLU A 17 -7.16 -4.74 -17.89
C GLU A 17 -5.65 -4.96 -17.64
N GLN A 18 -4.81 -4.04 -18.07
CA GLN A 18 -3.36 -4.08 -17.86
C GLN A 18 -3.02 -3.99 -16.37
N ALA A 19 -3.71 -3.10 -15.63
CA ALA A 19 -3.54 -2.95 -14.18
C ALA A 19 -3.95 -4.24 -13.44
N VAL A 20 -5.10 -4.82 -13.79
CA VAL A 20 -5.55 -6.07 -13.17
C VAL A 20 -4.60 -7.23 -13.47
N LYS A 21 -4.12 -7.38 -14.71
CA LYS A 21 -3.10 -8.39 -15.07
C LYS A 21 -1.81 -8.18 -14.26
N PHE A 22 -1.40 -6.93 -14.06
CA PHE A 22 -0.24 -6.60 -13.23
C PHE A 22 -0.47 -7.02 -11.78
N TYR A 23 -1.58 -6.65 -11.15
CA TYR A 23 -1.87 -7.04 -9.76
C TYR A 23 -1.98 -8.55 -9.60
N THR A 24 -2.70 -9.23 -10.49
CA THR A 24 -2.86 -10.69 -10.43
C THR A 24 -1.56 -11.46 -10.71
N SER A 25 -0.57 -10.85 -11.34
CA SER A 25 0.78 -11.42 -11.49
C SER A 25 1.64 -11.31 -10.22
N ILE A 26 1.30 -10.40 -9.30
CA ILE A 26 2.06 -10.15 -8.07
C ILE A 26 1.51 -10.93 -6.89
N PHE A 27 0.20 -10.95 -6.72
CA PHE A 27 -0.47 -11.61 -5.60
C PHE A 27 -0.80 -13.05 -5.94
N LYS A 28 -0.31 -14.02 -5.14
CA LYS A 28 -0.42 -15.46 -5.44
C LYS A 28 -1.87 -15.97 -5.46
N LYS A 29 -2.70 -15.49 -4.53
CA LYS A 29 -4.14 -15.84 -4.44
C LYS A 29 -4.97 -14.79 -5.15
N SER A 30 -4.86 -14.75 -6.46
CA SER A 30 -5.54 -13.76 -7.29
C SER A 30 -6.03 -14.36 -8.60
N LYS A 31 -7.08 -13.78 -9.15
CA LYS A 31 -7.66 -14.19 -10.44
C LYS A 31 -8.54 -13.11 -11.03
N ILE A 32 -8.65 -13.09 -12.35
CA ILE A 32 -9.67 -12.34 -13.07
C ILE A 32 -10.96 -13.17 -13.04
N LEU A 33 -12.07 -12.53 -12.67
CA LEU A 33 -13.37 -13.18 -12.53
C LEU A 33 -14.24 -12.96 -13.76
N LYS A 34 -14.32 -11.71 -14.25
CA LYS A 34 -15.17 -11.31 -15.36
C LYS A 34 -14.61 -10.09 -16.07
N ILE A 35 -14.79 -10.05 -17.37
CA ILE A 35 -14.53 -8.86 -18.20
C ILE A 35 -15.83 -8.49 -18.90
N ALA A 36 -16.29 -7.25 -18.73
CA ALA A 36 -17.38 -6.66 -19.48
C ALA A 36 -16.85 -5.64 -20.47
N ARG A 37 -17.55 -5.49 -21.59
CA ARG A 37 -17.16 -4.59 -22.67
C ARG A 37 -18.25 -3.56 -22.94
N TYR A 38 -17.85 -2.42 -23.46
CA TYR A 38 -18.78 -1.40 -23.92
C TYR A 38 -19.60 -1.93 -25.12
N ASP A 39 -20.90 -1.72 -25.06
CA ASP A 39 -21.82 -1.87 -26.19
C ASP A 39 -22.06 -0.51 -26.86
N LYS A 40 -22.92 -0.47 -27.88
CA LYS A 40 -23.27 0.78 -28.56
C LYS A 40 -23.88 1.86 -27.67
N ALA A 41 -24.64 1.46 -26.66
CA ALA A 41 -25.23 2.41 -25.72
C ALA A 41 -24.15 2.98 -24.78
N GLY A 42 -23.25 2.12 -24.30
CA GLY A 42 -22.10 2.49 -23.50
C GLY A 42 -21.10 3.36 -24.28
N GLU A 43 -20.85 3.06 -25.55
CA GLU A 43 -20.02 3.90 -26.43
C GLU A 43 -20.56 5.33 -26.50
N LYS A 44 -21.85 5.48 -26.78
CA LYS A 44 -22.49 6.80 -26.86
C LYS A 44 -22.44 7.56 -25.54
N ALA A 45 -22.59 6.86 -24.41
CA ALA A 45 -22.63 7.48 -23.09
C ALA A 45 -21.25 7.86 -22.56
N ALA A 46 -20.24 6.99 -22.78
CA ALA A 46 -18.91 7.12 -22.18
C ALA A 46 -17.83 7.60 -23.16
N GLY A 47 -18.14 7.69 -24.46
CA GLY A 47 -17.17 8.04 -25.50
C GLY A 47 -16.08 6.99 -25.69
N ARG A 48 -16.35 5.72 -25.34
CA ARG A 48 -15.43 4.60 -25.45
C ARG A 48 -15.86 3.66 -26.56
N PRO A 49 -14.95 3.18 -27.43
CA PRO A 49 -15.33 2.34 -28.59
C PRO A 49 -16.10 1.10 -28.18
N GLU A 50 -17.14 0.74 -28.95
CA GLU A 50 -17.84 -0.55 -28.82
C GLU A 50 -16.83 -1.70 -28.83
N GLY A 51 -17.03 -2.70 -27.97
CA GLY A 51 -16.14 -3.84 -27.83
C GLY A 51 -14.89 -3.60 -26.98
N SER A 52 -14.54 -2.36 -26.65
CA SER A 52 -13.44 -2.08 -25.71
C SER A 52 -13.80 -2.53 -24.28
N VAL A 53 -12.78 -2.82 -23.46
CA VAL A 53 -13.00 -3.25 -22.08
C VAL A 53 -13.61 -2.12 -21.27
N MET A 54 -14.78 -2.39 -20.67
CA MET A 54 -15.45 -1.48 -19.73
C MET A 54 -15.04 -1.76 -18.30
N THR A 55 -15.30 -2.98 -17.81
CA THR A 55 -14.93 -3.36 -16.44
C THR A 55 -14.22 -4.71 -16.39
N VAL A 56 -13.33 -4.83 -15.40
CA VAL A 56 -12.67 -6.09 -15.04
C VAL A 56 -12.95 -6.37 -13.56
N GLU A 57 -13.68 -7.44 -13.27
CA GLU A 57 -13.84 -7.96 -11.91
C GLU A 57 -12.70 -8.91 -11.60
N PHE A 58 -12.07 -8.75 -10.46
CA PHE A 58 -10.93 -9.56 -10.04
C PHE A 58 -10.89 -9.77 -8.53
N GLU A 59 -10.10 -10.72 -8.10
CA GLU A 59 -9.89 -11.05 -6.70
C GLU A 59 -8.40 -11.06 -6.38
N ILE A 60 -8.03 -10.45 -5.27
CA ILE A 60 -6.69 -10.48 -4.67
C ILE A 60 -6.83 -10.90 -3.22
N GLU A 61 -6.15 -11.98 -2.80
CA GLU A 61 -6.12 -12.50 -1.42
C GLU A 61 -7.53 -12.63 -0.80
N GLY A 62 -8.53 -13.02 -1.62
CA GLY A 62 -9.92 -13.17 -1.19
C GLY A 62 -10.76 -11.89 -1.22
N GLN A 63 -10.15 -10.73 -1.45
CA GLN A 63 -10.84 -9.45 -1.61
C GLN A 63 -11.20 -9.24 -3.08
N ARG A 64 -12.48 -8.99 -3.38
CA ARG A 64 -12.94 -8.62 -4.72
C ARG A 64 -12.81 -7.13 -4.98
N PHE A 65 -12.52 -6.81 -6.23
CA PHE A 65 -12.40 -5.48 -6.79
C PHE A 65 -13.07 -5.41 -8.17
N ILE A 66 -13.41 -4.20 -8.58
CA ILE A 66 -13.81 -3.89 -9.94
C ILE A 66 -12.91 -2.78 -10.46
N ALA A 67 -12.32 -2.96 -11.63
CA ALA A 67 -11.58 -1.93 -12.35
C ALA A 67 -12.41 -1.47 -13.55
N LEU A 68 -12.60 -0.16 -13.71
CA LEU A 68 -13.34 0.48 -14.80
C LEU A 68 -12.39 1.29 -15.68
N ASN A 69 -12.56 1.21 -16.97
CA ASN A 69 -12.03 2.16 -17.94
C ASN A 69 -13.05 3.29 -18.17
N GLY A 70 -12.99 4.32 -17.32
CA GLY A 70 -13.97 5.42 -17.34
C GLY A 70 -13.47 6.70 -17.97
N GLY A 71 -12.23 6.74 -18.49
CA GLY A 71 -11.63 7.94 -19.07
C GLY A 71 -10.79 8.75 -18.10
N PRO A 72 -10.18 9.86 -18.56
CA PRO A 72 -9.16 10.59 -17.81
C PRO A 72 -9.72 11.55 -16.74
N ILE A 73 -11.03 11.51 -16.46
CA ILE A 73 -11.72 12.48 -15.60
C ILE A 73 -11.23 12.40 -14.16
N PHE A 74 -11.08 11.17 -13.62
CA PHE A 74 -10.63 10.96 -12.25
C PHE A 74 -9.24 10.34 -12.21
N LYS A 75 -8.48 10.69 -11.19
CA LYS A 75 -7.14 10.13 -10.93
C LYS A 75 -7.08 9.63 -9.49
N PHE A 76 -6.29 8.60 -9.27
CA PHE A 76 -5.98 8.15 -7.92
C PHE A 76 -5.22 9.21 -7.14
N THR A 77 -5.49 9.28 -5.85
CA THR A 77 -4.76 10.09 -4.88
C THR A 77 -4.37 9.23 -3.68
N GLU A 78 -3.47 9.74 -2.86
CA GLU A 78 -3.02 9.09 -1.63
C GLU A 78 -4.10 9.04 -0.53
N ALA A 79 -5.25 9.72 -0.73
CA ALA A 79 -6.37 9.70 0.22
C ALA A 79 -6.98 8.29 0.39
N VAL A 80 -6.79 7.40 -0.60
CA VAL A 80 -7.15 5.98 -0.52
C VAL A 80 -5.93 5.15 -0.88
N SER A 81 -5.62 4.16 -0.06
CA SER A 81 -4.53 3.22 -0.28
C SER A 81 -4.90 1.82 0.19
N PHE A 82 -4.23 0.81 -0.35
CA PHE A 82 -4.37 -0.57 0.10
C PHE A 82 -3.15 -0.99 0.89
N VAL A 83 -3.38 -1.57 2.08
CA VAL A 83 -2.31 -2.07 2.95
C VAL A 83 -2.02 -3.53 2.61
N VAL A 84 -0.78 -3.83 2.30
CA VAL A 84 -0.25 -5.18 2.16
C VAL A 84 0.45 -5.58 3.45
N ASN A 85 -0.20 -6.44 4.24
CA ASN A 85 0.34 -6.94 5.49
C ASN A 85 1.37 -8.04 5.24
N CYS A 86 2.64 -7.79 5.60
CA CYS A 86 3.76 -8.68 5.37
C CYS A 86 4.23 -9.34 6.68
N LYS A 87 4.36 -10.66 6.71
CA LYS A 87 4.83 -11.40 7.90
C LYS A 87 6.36 -11.41 8.02
N THR A 88 7.06 -11.31 6.89
CA THR A 88 8.53 -11.42 6.82
C THR A 88 9.13 -10.27 6.02
N GLN A 89 10.44 -10.02 6.22
CA GLN A 89 11.17 -9.05 5.41
C GLN A 89 11.19 -9.43 3.93
N ALA A 90 11.28 -10.72 3.62
CA ALA A 90 11.23 -11.22 2.24
C ALA A 90 9.90 -10.86 1.55
N GLU A 91 8.76 -10.90 2.25
CA GLU A 91 7.48 -10.42 1.72
C GLU A 91 7.47 -8.91 1.52
N VAL A 92 7.99 -8.14 2.50
CA VAL A 92 8.15 -6.68 2.33
C VAL A 92 8.96 -6.37 1.09
N ASP A 93 10.13 -7.00 0.93
CA ASP A 93 11.03 -6.76 -0.19
C ASP A 93 10.40 -7.17 -1.53
N TYR A 94 9.66 -8.28 -1.56
CA TYR A 94 8.97 -8.77 -2.74
C TYR A 94 7.89 -7.78 -3.21
N TYR A 95 6.94 -7.45 -2.34
CA TYR A 95 5.82 -6.56 -2.70
C TYR A 95 6.32 -5.15 -2.99
N TRP A 96 7.26 -4.65 -2.21
CA TRP A 96 7.91 -3.37 -2.47
C TRP A 96 8.49 -3.29 -3.88
N LYS A 97 9.38 -4.23 -4.21
CA LYS A 97 10.04 -4.29 -5.53
C LYS A 97 9.04 -4.43 -6.68
N LYS A 98 8.01 -5.26 -6.50
CA LYS A 98 7.05 -5.53 -7.57
C LYS A 98 6.08 -4.38 -7.82
N LEU A 99 5.53 -3.80 -6.75
CA LEU A 99 4.52 -2.75 -6.86
C LEU A 99 5.14 -1.37 -7.15
N SER A 100 6.36 -1.08 -6.71
CA SER A 100 7.04 0.18 -7.02
C SER A 100 7.63 0.25 -8.44
N ALA A 101 7.71 -0.89 -9.14
CA ALA A 101 8.30 -0.95 -10.47
C ALA A 101 7.55 -0.07 -11.48
N GLY A 102 8.24 0.96 -11.99
CA GLY A 102 7.64 1.96 -12.89
C GLY A 102 6.72 2.99 -12.20
N GLY A 103 6.65 2.95 -10.89
CA GLY A 103 5.89 3.87 -10.03
C GLY A 103 6.79 4.80 -9.22
N LYS A 104 6.37 5.12 -7.99
CA LYS A 104 7.09 6.02 -7.09
C LYS A 104 7.14 5.45 -5.67
N GLU A 105 8.34 5.36 -5.11
CA GLU A 105 8.54 5.06 -3.71
C GLU A 105 8.30 6.32 -2.85
N VAL A 106 7.65 6.14 -1.69
CA VAL A 106 7.32 7.20 -0.74
C VAL A 106 7.77 6.76 0.66
N GLN A 107 7.74 7.65 1.64
CA GLN A 107 8.18 7.35 3.00
C GLN A 107 7.24 6.39 3.75
N CYS A 108 7.74 5.80 4.83
CA CYS A 108 6.96 5.01 5.80
C CYS A 108 6.26 3.78 5.21
N GLY A 109 6.86 3.13 4.22
CA GLY A 109 6.28 1.96 3.58
C GLY A 109 5.23 2.25 2.51
N TRP A 110 5.02 3.52 2.17
CA TRP A 110 4.12 3.91 1.10
C TRP A 110 4.80 3.86 -0.26
N LEU A 111 4.04 3.51 -1.27
CA LEU A 111 4.42 3.63 -2.67
C LEU A 111 3.19 3.93 -3.54
N ARG A 112 3.43 4.46 -4.72
CA ARG A 112 2.43 4.60 -5.78
C ARG A 112 2.89 3.74 -6.95
N ASP A 113 2.02 2.85 -7.43
CA ASP A 113 2.36 2.01 -8.57
C ASP A 113 2.33 2.79 -9.90
N LYS A 114 2.71 2.13 -10.99
CA LYS A 114 2.77 2.73 -12.33
C LYS A 114 1.41 3.16 -12.90
N TYR A 115 0.30 2.73 -12.29
CA TYR A 115 -1.06 3.14 -12.65
C TYR A 115 -1.58 4.25 -11.73
N GLY A 116 -0.78 4.68 -10.75
CA GLY A 116 -1.13 5.76 -9.83
C GLY A 116 -1.80 5.31 -8.53
N LEU A 117 -2.11 4.03 -8.36
CA LEU A 117 -2.74 3.51 -7.15
C LEU A 117 -1.74 3.47 -5.98
N SER A 118 -2.18 3.92 -4.82
CA SER A 118 -1.35 3.99 -3.61
C SER A 118 -1.43 2.70 -2.79
N TRP A 119 -0.27 2.23 -2.35
CA TRP A 119 -0.09 1.03 -1.53
C TRP A 119 0.75 1.34 -0.30
N GLN A 120 0.50 0.61 0.78
CA GLN A 120 1.31 0.59 1.97
C GLN A 120 1.85 -0.83 2.19
N ILE A 121 3.16 -1.00 2.20
CA ILE A 121 3.78 -2.32 2.43
C ILE A 121 4.22 -2.37 3.89
N VAL A 122 3.42 -3.03 4.71
CA VAL A 122 3.52 -2.94 6.17
C VAL A 122 3.84 -4.30 6.80
N PRO A 123 4.96 -4.41 7.54
CA PRO A 123 5.21 -5.62 8.32
C PRO A 123 4.21 -5.71 9.48
N THR A 124 3.57 -6.88 9.66
CA THR A 124 2.55 -7.11 10.70
C THR A 124 3.07 -6.81 12.11
N ILE A 125 4.36 -7.06 12.36
CA ILE A 125 5.01 -6.75 13.64
C ILE A 125 4.96 -5.25 13.99
N LEU A 126 4.82 -4.34 13.01
CA LEU A 126 4.77 -2.90 13.27
C LEU A 126 3.62 -2.54 14.20
N GLY A 127 2.42 -3.09 13.96
CA GLY A 127 1.25 -2.88 14.81
C GLY A 127 1.49 -3.32 16.26
N GLU A 128 2.13 -4.47 16.45
CA GLU A 128 2.48 -4.99 17.78
C GLU A 128 3.47 -4.07 18.51
N LEU A 129 4.54 -3.65 17.82
CA LEU A 129 5.56 -2.76 18.39
C LEU A 129 4.99 -1.38 18.73
N MET A 130 4.06 -0.87 17.92
CA MET A 130 3.42 0.43 18.12
C MET A 130 2.36 0.41 19.23
N SER A 131 1.74 -0.73 19.50
CA SER A 131 0.73 -0.90 20.56
C SER A 131 1.32 -1.33 21.91
N SER A 132 2.64 -1.22 22.09
CA SER A 132 3.32 -1.50 23.36
C SER A 132 2.78 -0.63 24.50
N LYS A 133 2.60 -1.23 25.69
CA LYS A 133 2.26 -0.48 26.91
C LYS A 133 3.39 0.48 27.35
N ASP A 134 4.61 0.24 26.91
CA ASP A 134 5.76 1.11 27.13
C ASP A 134 5.79 2.18 26.02
N ALA A 135 5.35 3.38 26.37
CA ALA A 135 5.24 4.51 25.45
C ALA A 135 6.61 4.91 24.85
N GLU A 136 7.70 4.77 25.58
CA GLU A 136 9.04 5.11 25.12
C GLU A 136 9.49 4.15 24.00
N LYS A 137 9.17 2.86 24.12
CA LYS A 137 9.45 1.87 23.07
C LYS A 137 8.65 2.17 21.80
N SER A 138 7.34 2.42 21.94
CA SER A 138 6.49 2.80 20.81
C SER A 138 6.98 4.08 20.14
N HIS A 139 7.39 5.07 20.91
CA HIS A 139 7.93 6.33 20.40
C HIS A 139 9.20 6.11 19.58
N ARG A 140 10.16 5.30 20.08
CA ARG A 140 11.38 4.97 19.32
C ARG A 140 11.10 4.24 18.03
N VAL A 141 10.12 3.31 18.02
CA VAL A 141 9.67 2.63 16.80
C VAL A 141 9.09 3.61 15.80
N MET A 142 8.23 4.53 16.25
CA MET A 142 7.66 5.59 15.41
C MET A 142 8.76 6.46 14.79
N GLN A 143 9.71 6.92 15.59
CA GLN A 143 10.83 7.72 15.10
C GLN A 143 11.65 6.96 14.04
N ALA A 144 11.92 5.67 14.27
CA ALA A 144 12.64 4.85 13.31
C ALA A 144 11.85 4.67 12.01
N MET A 145 10.54 4.40 12.10
CA MET A 145 9.66 4.26 10.94
C MET A 145 9.62 5.52 10.08
N LEU A 146 9.53 6.70 10.70
CA LEU A 146 9.47 7.99 10.00
C LEU A 146 10.75 8.31 9.19
N GLN A 147 11.87 7.67 9.49
CA GLN A 147 13.12 7.81 8.74
C GLN A 147 13.26 6.78 7.59
N MET A 148 12.31 5.86 7.45
CA MET A 148 12.38 4.82 6.42
C MET A 148 11.56 5.18 5.20
N VAL A 149 12.04 4.77 4.03
CA VAL A 149 11.26 4.68 2.79
C VAL A 149 10.61 3.29 2.75
N LYS A 150 11.35 2.25 2.48
CA LYS A 150 10.91 0.86 2.66
C LYS A 150 11.11 0.45 4.12
N LEU A 151 10.11 -0.20 4.72
CA LEU A 151 10.18 -0.63 6.11
C LEU A 151 11.13 -1.82 6.28
N ASP A 152 11.98 -1.76 7.32
CA ASP A 152 12.93 -2.80 7.70
C ASP A 152 12.61 -3.35 9.09
N ILE A 153 12.22 -4.63 9.15
CA ILE A 153 11.80 -5.29 10.39
C ILE A 153 12.92 -5.31 11.44
N LYS A 154 14.18 -5.54 11.01
CA LYS A 154 15.33 -5.59 11.91
C LYS A 154 15.54 -4.23 12.58
N THR A 155 15.46 -3.17 11.83
CA THR A 155 15.61 -1.80 12.34
C THR A 155 14.47 -1.40 13.28
N LEU A 156 13.22 -1.77 12.96
CA LEU A 156 12.06 -1.55 13.84
C LEU A 156 12.23 -2.28 15.17
N LYS A 157 12.61 -3.56 15.14
CA LYS A 157 12.89 -4.36 16.36
C LYS A 157 14.05 -3.77 17.17
N ARG A 158 15.14 -3.34 16.52
CA ARG A 158 16.27 -2.70 17.20
C ARG A 158 15.84 -1.42 17.89
N ALA A 159 15.05 -0.57 17.26
CA ALA A 159 14.51 0.65 17.87
C ALA A 159 13.63 0.34 19.10
N TYR A 160 12.83 -0.72 19.02
CA TYR A 160 12.00 -1.16 20.14
C TYR A 160 12.82 -1.60 21.35
N HIS A 161 13.93 -2.35 21.12
CA HIS A 161 14.78 -2.92 22.19
C HIS A 161 15.93 -2.00 22.61
N ALA A 162 16.14 -0.84 21.94
CA ALA A 162 17.16 0.10 22.35
C ALA A 162 16.88 0.60 23.78
N GLU A 163 17.93 0.71 24.60
CA GLU A 163 17.83 1.33 25.91
C GLU A 163 17.61 2.84 25.77
N ALA A 164 16.88 3.44 26.70
CA ALA A 164 16.74 4.88 26.75
C ALA A 164 18.15 5.49 26.93
N SER A 165 18.57 6.35 26.01
CA SER A 165 19.83 7.09 26.17
C SER A 165 19.74 7.87 27.47
N SER A 166 20.49 7.45 28.53
CA SER A 166 20.60 8.17 29.75
C SER A 166 21.28 9.53 29.44
N ASN A 167 20.49 10.59 29.34
CA ASN A 167 21.00 11.95 29.33
C ASN A 167 21.66 12.21 30.68
N LYS A 168 22.94 11.88 30.79
CA LYS A 168 23.79 12.41 31.86
C LYS A 168 23.94 13.91 31.64
N THR A 169 23.00 14.67 32.17
CA THR A 169 23.16 16.10 32.37
C THR A 169 24.30 16.27 33.39
N THR A 170 25.48 16.52 32.88
CA THR A 170 26.63 16.94 33.73
C THR A 170 26.27 18.30 34.33
N LYS A 171 25.73 18.29 35.55
CA LYS A 171 25.66 19.51 36.36
C LYS A 171 27.12 19.96 36.60
N SER A 172 27.56 20.94 35.84
CA SER A 172 28.76 21.72 36.15
C SER A 172 28.57 22.35 37.53
N LYS A 173 29.33 21.89 38.51
CA LYS A 173 29.50 22.59 39.77
C LYS A 173 30.24 23.88 39.46
N ARG A 174 29.56 25.03 39.53
CA ARG A 174 30.21 26.30 39.76
C ARG A 174 30.71 26.28 41.19
N SER A 175 32.01 26.20 41.38
CA SER A 175 32.70 26.57 42.62
C SER A 175 32.73 28.08 42.68
N GLU A 176 32.08 28.63 43.69
CA GLU A 176 32.31 29.98 44.17
C GLU A 176 33.69 30.04 44.87
N SER A 177 34.45 31.04 44.52
CA SER A 177 35.49 31.64 45.35
C SER A 177 35.63 33.12 44.99
#